data_b1e50e7bc421cb668309a2c50e1f34fb
#
_entry.id   b1e50e7bc421cb668309a2c50e1f34fb
#
_cell.length_a   1.000
_cell.length_b   1.000
_cell.length_c   1.000
_cell.angle_alpha   90.00
_cell.angle_beta   90.00
_cell.angle_gamma   90.00
#
_symmetry.space_group_name_H-M   'P 1'
#
loop_
_entity.id
_entity.type
_entity.pdbx_description
1 polymer ?
#
loop_
_entity_poly.entity_id
_entity_poly.type
_entity_poly.pdbx_seq_one_letter_code
_entity_poly.pdbx_strand_id
1 'polypeptide(L)'
;MTEPVGRRLGIQVVGGPPTYTELLREGLSSSQAVSVTGLGGEVFQFRGFKVEAVLAHHSVLSGPSLGDFHKAIADEIGNPTPEQAAAEAAILARGTFSPDVITKGTIAYVVTFDSGFRVAYVDSAGPVTPTMTAFMKSIGHTDVAIVAYQGHFVQETQIPPTLALIKVFNPRYFLPAHHDEIAGTFLDLGLEPLALTLREQMPAVKPISLLYRSAACFSVHSGKQLQSDD
;
A
#
# COMPACT_ATOMS: atom_id res chain seq x y z
N MET A 1 15.66 -3.22 -2.39
CA MET A 1 15.95 -3.35 -0.94
C MET A 1 15.41 -4.64 -0.31
N THR A 2 14.32 -5.21 -0.79
CA THR A 2 13.67 -6.42 -0.22
C THR A 2 14.55 -7.66 -0.34
N GLU A 3 15.22 -7.85 -1.47
CA GLU A 3 16.04 -9.02 -1.77
C GLU A 3 17.25 -9.18 -0.79
N PRO A 4 18.08 -8.13 -0.55
CA PRO A 4 19.19 -8.30 0.40
C PRO A 4 18.72 -8.63 1.82
N VAL A 5 17.58 -8.09 2.25
CA VAL A 5 16.97 -8.38 3.55
C VAL A 5 16.47 -9.82 3.58
N GLY A 6 15.75 -10.27 2.55
CA GLY A 6 15.25 -11.64 2.42
C GLY A 6 16.38 -12.67 2.51
N ARG A 7 17.45 -12.48 1.74
CA ARG A 7 18.63 -13.37 1.78
C ARG A 7 19.29 -13.39 3.16
N ARG A 8 19.54 -12.22 3.73
CA ARG A 8 20.24 -12.10 5.02
C ARG A 8 19.48 -12.75 6.18
N LEU A 9 18.15 -12.60 6.17
CA LEU A 9 17.30 -13.08 7.26
C LEU A 9 16.70 -14.46 6.99
N GLY A 10 16.85 -15.02 5.81
CA GLY A 10 16.26 -16.30 5.43
C GLY A 10 14.73 -16.30 5.40
N ILE A 11 14.12 -15.14 5.27
CA ILE A 11 12.65 -14.98 5.26
C ILE A 11 12.06 -15.26 3.87
N GLN A 12 10.80 -15.66 3.84
CA GLN A 12 10.04 -15.72 2.62
C GLN A 12 9.51 -14.33 2.23
N VAL A 13 9.51 -14.06 0.94
CA VAL A 13 8.95 -12.84 0.34
C VAL A 13 7.80 -13.25 -0.57
N VAL A 14 6.61 -12.76 -0.29
CA VAL A 14 5.39 -13.07 -1.02
C VAL A 14 5.02 -11.89 -1.90
N GLY A 15 4.75 -12.13 -3.17
CA GLY A 15 4.34 -11.09 -4.10
C GLY A 15 3.63 -11.63 -5.34
N GLY A 16 3.08 -10.73 -6.16
CA GLY A 16 2.51 -11.12 -7.45
C GLY A 16 3.54 -11.70 -8.41
N PRO A 17 3.11 -12.34 -9.52
CA PRO A 17 4.01 -13.00 -10.47
C PRO A 17 5.15 -12.13 -10.98
N PRO A 18 4.94 -10.82 -11.28
CA PRO A 18 6.04 -9.95 -11.67
C PRO A 18 7.06 -9.74 -10.56
N THR A 19 6.61 -9.51 -9.32
CA THR A 19 7.47 -9.36 -8.14
C THR A 19 8.29 -10.64 -7.92
N TYR A 20 7.66 -11.80 -8.02
CA TYR A 20 8.34 -13.09 -7.91
C TYR A 20 9.47 -13.23 -8.93
N THR A 21 9.19 -12.91 -10.20
CA THR A 21 10.20 -12.98 -11.28
C THR A 21 11.37 -12.07 -10.99
N GLU A 22 11.10 -10.86 -10.51
CA GLU A 22 12.14 -9.89 -10.18
C GLU A 22 12.99 -10.33 -8.99
N LEU A 23 12.37 -10.87 -7.95
CA LEU A 23 13.08 -11.41 -6.78
C LEU A 23 14.05 -12.52 -7.14
N LEU A 24 13.65 -13.43 -8.05
CA LEU A 24 14.54 -14.48 -8.56
C LEU A 24 15.69 -13.89 -9.39
N ARG A 25 15.40 -12.89 -10.22
CA ARG A 25 16.42 -12.21 -11.03
C ARG A 25 17.47 -11.51 -10.15
N GLU A 26 17.05 -10.94 -9.04
CA GLU A 26 17.91 -10.31 -8.04
C GLU A 26 18.63 -11.31 -7.13
N GLY A 27 18.39 -12.62 -7.31
CA GLY A 27 19.13 -13.70 -6.64
C GLY A 27 18.50 -14.24 -5.36
N LEU A 28 17.23 -13.94 -5.10
CA LEU A 28 16.49 -14.64 -4.05
C LEU A 28 16.23 -16.10 -4.50
N SER A 29 16.35 -17.04 -3.59
CA SER A 29 16.07 -18.45 -3.93
C SER A 29 14.58 -18.69 -4.17
N SER A 30 14.24 -19.69 -4.98
CA SER A 30 12.84 -20.08 -5.22
C SER A 30 12.14 -20.63 -3.98
N SER A 31 12.87 -21.02 -2.94
CA SER A 31 12.30 -21.39 -1.65
C SER A 31 11.94 -20.18 -0.78
N GLN A 32 12.51 -19.02 -1.09
CA GLN A 32 12.25 -17.77 -0.38
C GLN A 32 11.29 -16.85 -1.13
N ALA A 33 11.26 -16.89 -2.46
CA ALA A 33 10.29 -16.15 -3.25
C ALA A 33 9.01 -16.97 -3.42
N VAL A 34 7.86 -16.37 -3.13
CA VAL A 34 6.55 -17.01 -3.25
C VAL A 34 5.66 -16.16 -4.15
N SER A 35 5.16 -16.76 -5.23
CA SER A 35 4.23 -16.11 -6.14
C SER A 35 2.80 -16.34 -5.69
N VAL A 36 2.00 -15.27 -5.67
CA VAL A 36 0.56 -15.30 -5.41
C VAL A 36 -0.20 -14.56 -6.50
N THR A 37 -1.40 -14.99 -6.79
CA THR A 37 -2.27 -14.36 -7.78
C THR A 37 -3.34 -13.47 -7.13
N GLY A 38 -3.62 -13.69 -5.86
CA GLY A 38 -4.69 -13.02 -5.11
C GLY A 38 -6.10 -13.41 -5.57
N LEU A 39 -6.24 -14.45 -6.39
CA LEU A 39 -7.54 -14.90 -6.91
C LEU A 39 -8.33 -15.76 -5.92
N GLY A 40 -7.74 -16.07 -4.78
CA GLY A 40 -8.35 -16.77 -3.65
C GLY A 40 -7.65 -18.07 -3.29
N GLY A 41 -7.80 -18.47 -2.03
CA GLY A 41 -7.21 -19.71 -1.48
C GLY A 41 -5.73 -19.62 -1.11
N GLU A 42 -5.08 -18.49 -1.31
CA GLU A 42 -3.67 -18.27 -0.98
C GLU A 42 -3.56 -17.77 0.46
N VAL A 43 -3.38 -18.74 1.38
CA VAL A 43 -3.35 -18.49 2.83
C VAL A 43 -2.00 -18.94 3.38
N PHE A 44 -1.33 -18.05 4.07
CA PHE A 44 -0.09 -18.32 4.80
C PHE A 44 -0.38 -18.36 6.29
N GLN A 45 -0.23 -19.54 6.89
CA GLN A 45 -0.49 -19.74 8.31
C GLN A 45 0.79 -19.52 9.12
N PHE A 46 0.69 -18.69 10.15
CA PHE A 46 1.76 -18.42 11.11
C PHE A 46 1.27 -18.71 12.54
N ARG A 47 2.19 -18.68 13.49
CA ARG A 47 1.83 -18.78 14.90
C ARG A 47 1.13 -17.50 15.37
N GLY A 48 -0.15 -17.59 15.67
CA GLY A 48 -0.94 -16.46 16.19
C GLY A 48 -1.65 -15.61 15.13
N PHE A 49 -1.41 -15.86 13.83
CA PHE A 49 -2.11 -15.16 12.75
C PHE A 49 -2.00 -15.90 11.41
N LYS A 50 -2.85 -15.53 10.48
CA LYS A 50 -2.74 -15.91 9.06
C LYS A 50 -2.67 -14.67 8.17
N VAL A 51 -2.10 -14.83 6.98
CA VAL A 51 -2.09 -13.81 5.92
C VAL A 51 -2.77 -14.38 4.69
N GLU A 52 -3.70 -13.63 4.14
CA GLU A 52 -4.43 -13.95 2.91
C GLU A 52 -4.09 -12.92 1.84
N ALA A 53 -3.72 -13.40 0.64
CA ALA A 53 -3.44 -12.56 -0.50
C ALA A 53 -4.73 -12.33 -1.32
N VAL A 54 -4.95 -11.09 -1.74
CA VAL A 54 -6.14 -10.69 -2.51
C VAL A 54 -5.73 -9.81 -3.67
N LEU A 55 -6.23 -10.12 -4.87
CA LEU A 55 -5.94 -9.34 -6.07
C LEU A 55 -6.40 -7.89 -5.90
N ALA A 56 -5.47 -6.98 -6.06
CA ALA A 56 -5.69 -5.55 -6.14
C ALA A 56 -5.23 -5.01 -7.51
N HIS A 57 -5.54 -3.76 -7.78
CA HIS A 57 -5.02 -3.05 -8.93
C HIS A 57 -4.22 -1.84 -8.48
N HIS A 58 -3.21 -1.50 -9.25
CA HIS A 58 -2.45 -0.28 -9.04
C HIS A 58 -3.30 0.94 -9.44
N SER A 59 -3.10 2.05 -8.74
CA SER A 59 -3.66 3.33 -9.16
C SER A 59 -3.17 3.71 -10.55
N VAL A 60 -4.06 4.28 -11.35
CA VAL A 60 -3.71 4.75 -12.68
C VAL A 60 -3.58 6.27 -12.62
N LEU A 61 -2.35 6.75 -12.71
CA LEU A 61 -2.12 8.16 -12.97
C LEU A 61 -2.35 8.38 -14.47
N SER A 62 -3.38 9.12 -14.82
CA SER A 62 -3.74 9.36 -16.22
C SER A 62 -3.62 10.84 -16.59
N GLY A 63 -3.08 11.10 -17.78
CA GLY A 63 -3.15 12.39 -18.45
C GLY A 63 -2.30 13.51 -17.80
N PRO A 64 -2.85 14.74 -17.70
CA PRO A 64 -2.12 15.93 -17.22
C PRO A 64 -1.50 15.74 -15.83
N SER A 65 -2.14 14.98 -14.96
CA SER A 65 -1.71 14.76 -13.57
C SER A 65 -0.29 14.22 -13.42
N LEU A 66 0.19 13.35 -14.34
CA LEU A 66 1.56 12.83 -14.27
C LEU A 66 2.58 13.90 -14.68
N GLY A 67 2.28 14.69 -15.71
CA GLY A 67 3.12 15.80 -16.13
C GLY A 67 3.21 16.90 -15.08
N ASP A 68 2.08 17.23 -14.45
CA ASP A 68 2.01 18.20 -13.36
C ASP A 68 2.78 17.72 -12.12
N PHE A 69 2.69 16.44 -11.79
CA PHE A 69 3.45 15.83 -10.71
C PHE A 69 4.97 15.90 -10.94
N HIS A 70 5.45 15.51 -12.13
CA HIS A 70 6.86 15.61 -12.46
C HIS A 70 7.36 17.06 -12.48
N LYS A 71 6.54 17.98 -13.00
CA LYS A 71 6.88 19.40 -13.00
C LYS A 71 6.97 19.95 -11.58
N ALA A 72 6.04 19.61 -10.71
CA ALA A 72 6.06 20.10 -9.35
C ALA A 72 7.24 19.55 -8.54
N ILE A 73 7.63 18.28 -8.75
CA ILE A 73 8.86 17.74 -8.16
C ILE A 73 10.08 18.53 -8.68
N ALA A 74 10.16 18.77 -9.98
CA ALA A 74 11.29 19.51 -10.57
C ALA A 74 11.33 20.97 -10.07
N ASP A 75 10.19 21.61 -9.90
CA ASP A 75 10.08 22.97 -9.37
C ASP A 75 10.52 23.04 -7.89
N GLU A 76 10.28 22.01 -7.10
CA GLU A 76 10.56 21.98 -5.65
C GLU A 76 12.02 21.57 -5.35
N ILE A 77 12.48 20.48 -5.92
CA ILE A 77 13.82 19.93 -5.63
C ILE A 77 14.87 20.27 -6.70
N GLY A 78 14.47 20.94 -7.78
CA GLY A 78 15.31 21.27 -8.93
C GLY A 78 15.50 20.10 -9.88
N ASN A 79 16.13 20.40 -11.02
CA ASN A 79 16.49 19.36 -11.97
C ASN A 79 17.66 18.52 -11.44
N PRO A 80 17.66 17.20 -11.67
CA PRO A 80 18.76 16.36 -11.25
C PRO A 80 20.07 16.80 -11.91
N THR A 81 21.17 16.71 -11.17
CA THR A 81 22.50 16.86 -11.76
C THR A 81 22.74 15.75 -12.79
N PRO A 82 23.70 15.94 -13.73
CA PRO A 82 24.05 14.88 -14.69
C PRO A 82 24.40 13.54 -14.00
N GLU A 83 25.06 13.57 -12.83
CA GLU A 83 25.42 12.39 -12.04
C GLU A 83 24.19 11.73 -11.45
N GLN A 84 23.24 12.51 -10.92
CA GLN A 84 21.98 12.00 -10.39
C GLN A 84 21.13 11.38 -11.50
N ALA A 85 21.02 12.06 -12.65
CA ALA A 85 20.28 11.55 -13.80
C ALA A 85 20.91 10.24 -14.34
N ALA A 86 22.24 10.14 -14.37
CA ALA A 86 22.93 8.92 -14.77
C ALA A 86 22.71 7.78 -13.76
N ALA A 87 22.72 8.08 -12.46
CA ALA A 87 22.43 7.10 -11.41
C ALA A 87 20.98 6.61 -11.49
N GLU A 88 20.02 7.50 -11.72
CA GLU A 88 18.61 7.15 -11.93
C GLU A 88 18.43 6.27 -13.16
N ALA A 89 19.01 6.67 -14.30
CA ALA A 89 18.99 5.88 -15.53
C ALA A 89 19.58 4.47 -15.31
N ALA A 90 20.65 4.34 -14.53
CA ALA A 90 21.26 3.05 -14.21
C ALA A 90 20.36 2.19 -13.28
N ILE A 91 19.56 2.80 -12.40
CA ILE A 91 18.57 2.12 -11.57
C ILE A 91 17.41 1.65 -12.45
N LEU A 92 16.88 2.53 -13.30
CA LEU A 92 15.78 2.22 -14.21
C LEU A 92 16.17 1.12 -15.22
N ALA A 93 17.41 1.13 -15.72
CA ALA A 93 17.91 0.08 -16.63
C ALA A 93 18.02 -1.30 -15.97
N ARG A 94 18.11 -1.39 -14.63
CA ARG A 94 18.10 -2.66 -13.90
C ARG A 94 16.71 -3.16 -13.63
N GLY A 95 15.73 -2.27 -13.56
CA GLY A 95 14.34 -2.60 -13.27
C GLY A 95 13.56 -2.88 -14.54
N THR A 96 12.83 -3.97 -14.56
CA THR A 96 11.80 -4.21 -15.56
C THR A 96 10.52 -3.48 -15.14
N PHE A 97 10.48 -2.18 -15.33
CA PHE A 97 9.23 -1.43 -15.22
C PHE A 97 8.34 -1.74 -16.44
N SER A 98 7.76 -2.93 -16.44
CA SER A 98 6.71 -3.24 -17.38
C SER A 98 5.40 -2.62 -16.89
N PRO A 99 4.62 -1.94 -17.74
CA PRO A 99 3.26 -1.50 -17.38
C PRO A 99 2.39 -2.64 -16.83
N ASP A 100 2.61 -3.85 -17.28
CA ASP A 100 1.92 -5.06 -16.79
C ASP A 100 2.31 -5.40 -15.34
N VAL A 101 3.54 -5.11 -14.91
CA VAL A 101 3.98 -5.29 -13.52
C VAL A 101 3.19 -4.38 -12.61
N ILE A 102 3.03 -3.12 -13.01
CA ILE A 102 2.33 -2.12 -12.23
C ILE A 102 0.83 -2.42 -12.17
N THR A 103 0.21 -2.79 -13.30
CA THR A 103 -1.26 -2.92 -13.36
C THR A 103 -1.80 -4.27 -12.92
N LYS A 104 -1.03 -5.36 -13.12
CA LYS A 104 -1.54 -6.74 -12.93
C LYS A 104 -0.93 -7.47 -11.74
N GLY A 105 0.04 -6.89 -11.07
CA GLY A 105 0.80 -7.55 -10.00
C GLY A 105 0.55 -7.04 -8.59
N THR A 106 -0.37 -6.10 -8.41
CA THR A 106 -0.64 -5.53 -7.08
C THR A 106 -1.48 -6.49 -6.25
N ILE A 107 -1.00 -6.78 -5.07
CA ILE A 107 -1.66 -7.67 -4.11
C ILE A 107 -1.98 -6.87 -2.85
N ALA A 108 -3.22 -6.99 -2.38
CA ALA A 108 -3.60 -6.61 -1.04
C ALA A 108 -3.40 -7.80 -0.11
N TYR A 109 -3.04 -7.54 1.13
CA TYR A 109 -2.86 -8.56 2.15
C TYR A 109 -3.83 -8.31 3.30
N VAL A 110 -4.46 -9.38 3.79
CA VAL A 110 -5.27 -9.35 5.01
C VAL A 110 -4.62 -10.25 6.04
N VAL A 111 -4.17 -9.64 7.13
CA VAL A 111 -3.64 -10.33 8.31
C VAL A 111 -4.77 -10.54 9.28
N THR A 112 -5.08 -11.79 9.61
CA THR A 112 -6.09 -12.15 10.62
C THR A 112 -5.40 -12.83 11.80
N PHE A 113 -5.46 -12.21 12.96
CA PHE A 113 -4.95 -12.77 14.21
C PHE A 113 -5.92 -13.83 14.77
N ASP A 114 -5.42 -14.74 15.61
CA ASP A 114 -6.24 -15.79 16.24
C ASP A 114 -7.40 -15.21 17.08
N SER A 115 -7.27 -13.98 17.55
CA SER A 115 -8.32 -13.23 18.24
C SER A 115 -9.46 -12.77 17.32
N GLY A 116 -9.30 -12.89 16.00
CA GLY A 116 -10.20 -12.34 15.00
C GLY A 116 -9.91 -10.88 14.59
N PHE A 117 -8.93 -10.21 15.23
CA PHE A 117 -8.48 -8.88 14.82
C PHE A 117 -7.88 -8.92 13.40
N ARG A 118 -8.27 -7.98 12.54
CA ARG A 118 -7.88 -7.98 11.13
C ARG A 118 -7.24 -6.68 10.70
N VAL A 119 -6.12 -6.80 9.99
CA VAL A 119 -5.44 -5.69 9.34
C VAL A 119 -5.42 -5.93 7.84
N ALA A 120 -6.00 -5.03 7.06
CA ALA A 120 -5.87 -5.02 5.60
C ALA A 120 -4.77 -4.03 5.20
N TYR A 121 -3.97 -4.40 4.20
CA TYR A 121 -2.93 -3.56 3.64
C TYR A 121 -2.98 -3.59 2.12
N VAL A 122 -2.97 -2.41 1.50
CA VAL A 122 -2.76 -2.25 0.06
C VAL A 122 -1.99 -0.97 -0.22
N ASP A 123 -0.84 -1.10 -0.85
CA ASP A 123 0.04 0.03 -1.15
C ASP A 123 -0.21 0.61 -2.54
N SER A 124 -1.48 0.68 -2.91
CA SER A 124 -1.92 1.37 -4.12
C SER A 124 -3.43 1.61 -4.08
N ALA A 125 -3.87 2.79 -4.50
CA ALA A 125 -5.28 3.16 -4.56
C ALA A 125 -5.86 2.94 -5.97
N GLY A 126 -5.80 1.69 -6.44
CA GLY A 126 -6.41 1.28 -7.70
C GLY A 126 -7.91 0.94 -7.57
N PRO A 127 -8.56 0.62 -8.69
CA PRO A 127 -9.95 0.18 -8.69
C PRO A 127 -10.16 -1.08 -7.84
N VAL A 128 -11.28 -1.11 -7.11
CA VAL A 128 -11.70 -2.29 -6.37
C VAL A 128 -12.00 -3.44 -7.33
N THR A 129 -11.42 -4.61 -7.08
CA THR A 129 -11.69 -5.80 -7.89
C THR A 129 -12.93 -6.56 -7.42
N PRO A 130 -13.62 -7.29 -8.32
CA PRO A 130 -14.69 -8.20 -7.92
C PRO A 130 -14.22 -9.26 -6.92
N THR A 131 -12.99 -9.77 -7.09
CA THR A 131 -12.35 -10.74 -6.17
C THR A 131 -12.21 -10.16 -4.77
N MET A 132 -11.68 -8.93 -4.65
CA MET A 132 -11.57 -8.24 -3.37
C MET A 132 -12.94 -8.03 -2.72
N THR A 133 -13.94 -7.62 -3.50
CA THR A 133 -15.31 -7.43 -2.99
C THR A 133 -15.89 -8.75 -2.46
N ALA A 134 -15.74 -9.85 -3.20
CA ALA A 134 -16.22 -11.16 -2.78
C ALA A 134 -15.50 -11.66 -1.51
N PHE A 135 -14.17 -11.51 -1.48
CA PHE A 135 -13.36 -11.88 -0.32
C PHE A 135 -13.78 -11.08 0.92
N MET A 136 -13.87 -9.76 0.82
CA MET A 136 -14.24 -8.91 1.96
C MET A 136 -15.67 -9.18 2.48
N LYS A 137 -16.59 -9.50 1.57
CA LYS A 137 -17.94 -9.98 1.98
C LYS A 137 -17.88 -11.25 2.79
N SER A 138 -16.95 -12.15 2.51
CA SER A 138 -16.82 -13.43 3.22
C SER A 138 -16.26 -13.28 4.64
N ILE A 139 -15.41 -12.28 4.87
CA ILE A 139 -14.79 -12.02 6.17
C ILE A 139 -15.47 -10.91 6.98
N GLY A 140 -16.29 -10.08 6.34
CA GLY A 140 -17.12 -9.04 6.95
C GLY A 140 -16.44 -7.68 7.04
N HIS A 141 -15.52 -7.47 7.98
CA HIS A 141 -14.87 -6.17 8.22
C HIS A 141 -13.38 -6.34 8.58
N THR A 142 -12.64 -5.27 8.57
CA THR A 142 -11.31 -5.19 9.16
C THR A 142 -11.31 -4.25 10.35
N ASP A 143 -10.38 -4.43 11.30
CA ASP A 143 -10.21 -3.48 12.39
C ASP A 143 -9.37 -2.27 11.93
N VAL A 144 -8.33 -2.55 11.15
CA VAL A 144 -7.43 -1.55 10.59
C VAL A 144 -7.31 -1.76 9.09
N ALA A 145 -7.42 -0.68 8.32
CA ALA A 145 -7.03 -0.67 6.91
C ALA A 145 -5.88 0.32 6.70
N ILE A 146 -4.82 -0.16 6.09
CA ILE A 146 -3.68 0.65 5.64
C ILE A 146 -3.80 0.73 4.12
N VAL A 147 -4.14 1.90 3.58
CA VAL A 147 -4.42 2.09 2.15
C VAL A 147 -3.62 3.26 1.64
N ALA A 148 -3.03 3.10 0.46
CA ALA A 148 -2.31 4.17 -0.20
C ALA A 148 -3.20 5.37 -0.50
N TYR A 149 -2.64 6.56 -0.30
CA TYR A 149 -3.24 7.84 -0.67
C TYR A 149 -2.13 8.86 -0.95
N GLN A 150 -2.05 9.33 -2.16
CA GLN A 150 -1.00 10.24 -2.59
C GLN A 150 -1.29 11.73 -2.38
N GLY A 151 -2.35 12.11 -1.75
CA GLY A 151 -2.57 13.49 -1.30
C GLY A 151 -2.69 14.54 -2.41
N HIS A 152 -1.80 15.44 -2.58
CA HIS A 152 -2.08 16.81 -3.02
C HIS A 152 -2.21 17.11 -4.53
N PHE A 153 -1.41 16.53 -5.44
CA PHE A 153 -1.56 16.85 -6.87
C PHE A 153 -2.72 16.13 -7.52
N VAL A 154 -3.14 15.05 -6.91
CA VAL A 154 -4.08 14.10 -7.49
C VAL A 154 -5.27 13.85 -6.57
N GLN A 155 -5.53 14.76 -5.63
CA GLN A 155 -6.63 14.63 -4.67
C GLN A 155 -7.94 14.26 -5.34
N GLU A 156 -8.31 14.97 -6.40
CA GLU A 156 -9.56 14.75 -7.13
C GLU A 156 -9.63 13.36 -7.77
N THR A 157 -8.48 12.78 -8.12
CA THR A 157 -8.38 11.46 -8.74
C THR A 157 -8.10 10.34 -7.75
N GLN A 158 -7.48 10.64 -6.60
CA GLN A 158 -7.08 9.65 -5.60
C GLN A 158 -8.11 9.47 -4.47
N ILE A 159 -8.85 10.51 -4.10
CA ILE A 159 -9.87 10.38 -3.04
C ILE A 159 -10.92 9.32 -3.40
N PRO A 160 -11.55 9.32 -4.58
CA PRO A 160 -12.59 8.34 -4.90
C PRO A 160 -12.12 6.87 -4.85
N PRO A 161 -11.00 6.46 -5.46
CA PRO A 161 -10.55 5.07 -5.37
C PRO A 161 -10.09 4.69 -3.97
N THR A 162 -9.43 5.57 -3.22
CA THR A 162 -9.06 5.34 -1.82
C THR A 162 -10.31 5.12 -0.96
N LEU A 163 -11.35 5.96 -1.11
CA LEU A 163 -12.63 5.77 -0.43
C LEU A 163 -13.32 4.46 -0.81
N ALA A 164 -13.24 4.06 -2.08
CA ALA A 164 -13.82 2.80 -2.53
C ALA A 164 -13.14 1.60 -1.85
N LEU A 165 -11.82 1.63 -1.71
CA LEU A 165 -11.06 0.62 -0.96
C LEU A 165 -11.42 0.61 0.53
N ILE A 166 -11.48 1.79 1.16
CA ILE A 166 -11.89 1.90 2.56
C ILE A 166 -13.32 1.35 2.75
N LYS A 167 -14.25 1.65 1.85
CA LYS A 167 -15.63 1.10 1.90
C LYS A 167 -15.63 -0.42 1.81
N VAL A 168 -14.80 -1.01 0.96
CA VAL A 168 -14.72 -2.47 0.80
C VAL A 168 -14.09 -3.12 2.01
N PHE A 169 -13.02 -2.56 2.55
CA PHE A 169 -12.39 -3.08 3.78
C PHE A 169 -13.24 -2.86 5.02
N ASN A 170 -14.12 -1.87 5.00
CA ASN A 170 -15.02 -1.51 6.10
C ASN A 170 -14.31 -1.48 7.47
N PRO A 171 -13.23 -0.67 7.61
CA PRO A 171 -12.40 -0.72 8.81
C PRO A 171 -12.96 0.15 9.93
N ARG A 172 -12.55 -0.16 11.17
CA ARG A 172 -12.73 0.74 12.30
C ARG A 172 -11.73 1.89 12.28
N TYR A 173 -10.49 1.59 11.90
CA TYR A 173 -9.40 2.55 11.80
C TYR A 173 -8.81 2.56 10.40
N PHE A 174 -8.54 3.72 9.88
CA PHE A 174 -7.86 3.91 8.59
C PHE A 174 -6.52 4.61 8.81
N LEU A 175 -5.44 4.02 8.29
CA LEU A 175 -4.11 4.60 8.23
C LEU A 175 -3.77 4.87 6.77
N PRO A 176 -3.52 6.11 6.39
CA PRO A 176 -3.01 6.42 5.06
C PRO A 176 -1.57 5.94 4.93
N ALA A 177 -1.26 5.31 3.80
CA ALA A 177 0.08 5.02 3.35
C ALA A 177 0.39 5.84 2.09
N HIS A 178 1.66 5.89 1.67
CA HIS A 178 2.08 6.54 0.42
C HIS A 178 1.77 8.05 0.34
N HIS A 179 1.55 8.70 1.47
CA HIS A 179 1.22 10.13 1.55
C HIS A 179 2.43 11.00 1.91
N ASP A 180 3.51 10.39 2.31
CA ASP A 180 4.77 10.99 2.72
C ASP A 180 5.83 10.97 1.60
N GLU A 181 5.41 10.85 0.36
CA GLU A 181 6.28 11.05 -0.79
C GLU A 181 6.87 12.47 -0.79
N ILE A 182 8.00 12.61 -1.49
CA ILE A 182 8.78 13.86 -1.53
C ILE A 182 7.87 15.08 -1.71
N ALA A 183 6.93 15.03 -2.64
CA ALA A 183 6.00 16.12 -2.87
C ALA A 183 5.00 16.33 -1.72
N GLY A 184 4.52 15.27 -1.07
CA GLY A 184 3.63 15.36 0.10
C GLY A 184 4.32 15.91 1.33
N THR A 185 5.57 15.54 1.52
CA THR A 185 6.39 16.00 2.65
C THR A 185 6.64 17.51 2.61
N PHE A 186 6.82 18.08 1.43
CA PHE A 186 7.11 19.51 1.29
C PHE A 186 5.86 20.39 1.34
N LEU A 187 4.71 19.90 0.94
CA LEU A 187 3.51 20.71 0.79
C LEU A 187 2.51 20.56 1.94
N ASP A 188 2.69 19.58 2.81
CA ASP A 188 1.87 19.30 4.02
C ASP A 188 0.34 19.43 3.82
N LEU A 189 -0.12 19.15 2.61
CA LEU A 189 -1.52 19.34 2.22
C LEU A 189 -2.30 18.03 2.13
N GLY A 190 -1.63 16.90 2.40
CA GLY A 190 -2.07 15.63 1.86
C GLY A 190 -3.34 15.05 2.45
N LEU A 191 -3.47 15.04 3.76
CA LEU A 191 -4.46 14.18 4.44
C LEU A 191 -5.80 14.85 4.74
N GLU A 192 -5.82 16.17 4.88
CA GLU A 192 -7.03 16.87 5.33
C GLU A 192 -8.25 16.69 4.42
N PRO A 193 -8.16 16.81 3.08
CA PRO A 193 -9.30 16.59 2.21
C PRO A 193 -9.89 15.19 2.31
N LEU A 194 -9.03 14.15 2.41
CA LEU A 194 -9.49 12.79 2.62
C LEU A 194 -10.14 12.62 4.00
N ALA A 195 -9.55 13.19 5.05
CA ALA A 195 -10.08 13.13 6.41
C ALA A 195 -11.46 13.83 6.52
N LEU A 196 -11.65 14.97 5.85
CA LEU A 196 -12.94 15.65 5.76
C LEU A 196 -13.97 14.77 5.05
N THR A 197 -13.60 14.22 3.89
CA THR A 197 -14.49 13.34 3.13
C THR A 197 -14.87 12.07 3.91
N LEU A 198 -13.95 11.51 4.67
CA LEU A 198 -14.25 10.37 5.55
C LEU A 198 -15.22 10.73 6.66
N ARG A 199 -15.05 11.89 7.30
CA ARG A 199 -16.00 12.36 8.33
C ARG A 199 -17.41 12.52 7.79
N GLU A 200 -17.54 12.98 6.56
CA GLU A 200 -18.85 13.18 5.91
C GLU A 200 -19.48 11.86 5.45
N GLN A 201 -18.70 11.02 4.74
CA GLN A 201 -19.23 9.83 4.07
C GLN A 201 -19.16 8.57 4.90
N MET A 202 -18.21 8.46 5.83
CA MET A 202 -17.92 7.28 6.62
C MET A 202 -17.59 7.64 8.09
N PRO A 203 -18.49 8.28 8.83
CA PRO A 203 -18.20 8.83 10.18
C PRO A 203 -17.83 7.76 11.22
N ALA A 204 -18.11 6.48 10.95
CA ALA A 204 -17.69 5.38 11.81
C ALA A 204 -16.21 5.00 11.66
N VAL A 205 -15.56 5.39 10.56
CA VAL A 205 -14.14 5.14 10.31
C VAL A 205 -13.32 6.23 10.95
N LYS A 206 -12.35 5.85 11.76
CA LYS A 206 -11.44 6.77 12.44
C LYS A 206 -10.13 6.86 11.67
N PRO A 207 -9.85 7.98 10.97
CA PRO A 207 -8.55 8.19 10.35
C PRO A 207 -7.49 8.42 11.43
N ILE A 208 -6.32 7.80 11.25
CA ILE A 208 -5.15 7.97 12.11
C ILE A 208 -4.02 8.50 11.22
N SER A 209 -3.57 9.71 11.50
CA SER A 209 -2.36 10.27 10.90
C SER A 209 -1.17 9.93 11.78
N LEU A 210 -0.15 9.32 11.22
CA LEU A 210 1.09 9.04 11.91
C LEU A 210 2.12 10.11 11.54
N LEU A 211 2.72 10.71 12.54
CA LEU A 211 3.90 11.53 12.34
C LEU A 211 5.11 10.63 12.05
N TYR A 212 6.11 11.19 11.40
CA TYR A 212 7.35 10.47 11.14
C TYR A 212 7.94 9.89 12.42
N ARG A 213 8.26 8.61 12.43
CA ARG A 213 8.74 7.84 13.58
C ARG A 213 7.74 7.65 14.73
N SER A 214 6.47 8.02 14.54
CA SER A 214 5.43 7.66 15.51
C SER A 214 4.88 6.26 15.22
N ALA A 215 4.11 5.71 16.16
CA ALA A 215 3.47 4.42 16.04
C ALA A 215 2.03 4.47 16.53
N ALA A 216 1.16 3.71 15.89
CA ALA A 216 -0.16 3.41 16.42
C ALA A 216 -0.18 1.95 16.90
N CYS A 217 -0.48 1.74 18.16
CA CYS A 217 -0.59 0.42 18.77
C CYS A 217 -2.05 0.02 18.94
N PHE A 218 -2.37 -1.25 18.70
CA PHE A 218 -3.72 -1.79 18.85
C PHE A 218 -3.70 -3.04 19.72
N SER A 219 -4.70 -3.17 20.59
CA SER A 219 -4.95 -4.43 21.27
C SER A 219 -5.62 -5.40 20.32
N VAL A 220 -4.96 -6.48 19.98
CA VAL A 220 -5.52 -7.52 19.09
C VAL A 220 -6.71 -8.28 19.72
N HIS A 221 -6.91 -8.17 21.04
CA HIS A 221 -8.03 -8.80 21.75
C HIS A 221 -9.27 -7.90 21.82
N SER A 222 -9.10 -6.60 22.02
CA SER A 222 -10.21 -5.66 22.15
C SER A 222 -10.47 -4.84 20.89
N GLY A 223 -9.56 -4.85 19.93
CA GLY A 223 -9.61 -4.01 18.74
C GLY A 223 -9.50 -2.51 19.04
N LYS A 224 -9.10 -2.13 20.24
CA LYS A 224 -8.94 -0.73 20.62
C LYS A 224 -7.53 -0.25 20.33
N GLN A 225 -7.43 0.99 19.85
CA GLN A 225 -6.15 1.69 19.82
C GLN A 225 -5.69 1.90 21.25
N LEU A 226 -4.45 1.53 21.52
CA LEU A 226 -3.79 1.81 22.79
C LEU A 226 -3.25 3.24 22.75
N GLN A 227 -3.39 3.99 23.83
CA GLN A 227 -2.70 5.26 23.95
C GLN A 227 -1.21 4.96 24.06
N SER A 228 -0.38 5.65 23.27
CA SER A 228 1.05 5.72 23.55
C SER A 228 1.18 6.55 24.83
N ASP A 229 1.69 5.96 25.88
CA ASP A 229 2.22 6.75 26.99
C ASP A 229 3.43 7.51 26.41
N ASP A 230 3.28 8.81 26.17
CA ASP A 230 4.35 9.73 25.77
C ASP A 230 5.43 9.84 26.86
#